data_22f3ab5f03ea3aedea20c2309c547eb1
#
_entry.id   22f3ab5f03ea3aedea20c2309c547eb1
#
_cell.length_a   1.000
_cell.length_b   1.000
_cell.length_c   1.000
_cell.angle_alpha   90.00
_cell.angle_beta   90.00
_cell.angle_gamma   90.00
#
_symmetry.space_group_name_H-M   'P 1'
#
loop_
_entity.id
_entity.type
_entity.pdbx_description
1 polymer ?
#
loop_
_entity_poly.entity_id
_entity_poly.type
_entity_poly.pdbx_seq_one_letter_code
_entity_poly.pdbx_strand_id
1 'polypeptide(L)'
;MSYLIDTNVLSELQRKQADLQVIAWFEARPRQSLFLSVLTLGEIRKGIAKLPAGARQQQLADWLEMELPNYFLGRVLPFDAACADRWGRLLALSRPLPAVDAMLAATALQHDLTLVTRNTKDFVGLGVQLLNPWAV
;
A
#
# COMPACT_ATOMS: atom_id res chain seq x y z
N MET A 1 7.36 15.74 0.41
CA MET A 1 7.23 14.42 1.05
C MET A 1 6.43 13.51 0.14
N SER A 2 6.81 12.25 0.04
CA SER A 2 6.15 11.26 -0.81
C SER A 2 5.79 10.03 0.00
N TYR A 3 4.77 9.31 -0.45
CA TYR A 3 4.10 8.28 0.34
C TYR A 3 3.94 7.00 -0.46
N LEU A 4 4.14 5.86 0.21
CA LEU A 4 3.78 4.54 -0.30
C LEU A 4 2.49 4.11 0.39
N ILE A 5 1.44 3.85 -0.39
CA ILE A 5 0.10 3.59 0.14
C ILE A 5 -0.09 2.08 0.31
N ASP A 6 -0.35 1.64 1.54
CA ASP A 6 -0.63 0.24 1.83
C ASP A 6 -2.03 -0.16 1.35
N THR A 7 -2.22 -1.44 1.12
CA THR A 7 -3.46 -2.04 0.64
C THR A 7 -4.66 -1.65 1.52
N ASN A 8 -4.52 -1.64 2.84
CA ASN A 8 -5.64 -1.33 3.74
C ASN A 8 -6.19 0.08 3.54
N VAL A 9 -5.37 1.04 3.14
CA VAL A 9 -5.82 2.40 2.84
C VAL A 9 -6.65 2.42 1.56
N LEU A 10 -6.16 1.78 0.49
CA LEU A 10 -6.88 1.71 -0.78
C LEU A 10 -8.21 0.96 -0.64
N SER A 11 -8.19 -0.14 0.12
CA SER A 11 -9.41 -0.90 0.40
C SER A 11 -10.43 -0.08 1.16
N GLU A 12 -9.99 0.75 2.11
CA GLU A 12 -10.89 1.64 2.85
C GLU A 12 -11.58 2.62 1.90
N LEU A 13 -10.84 3.19 0.95
CA LEU A 13 -11.39 4.15 -0.02
C LEU A 13 -12.46 3.54 -0.92
N GLN A 14 -12.48 2.20 -1.08
CA GLN A 14 -13.45 1.50 -1.90
C GLN A 14 -14.69 1.00 -1.12
N ARG A 15 -14.72 1.21 0.19
CA ARG A 15 -15.90 0.85 0.99
C ARG A 15 -17.04 1.83 0.72
N LYS A 16 -18.28 1.33 0.82
CA LYS A 16 -19.49 2.17 0.65
C LYS A 16 -19.54 3.32 1.66
N GLN A 17 -19.11 3.03 2.90
CA GLN A 17 -19.04 4.02 3.97
C GLN A 17 -17.59 4.11 4.44
N ALA A 18 -16.74 4.64 3.57
CA ALA A 18 -15.33 4.84 3.87
C ALA A 18 -15.15 5.87 4.99
N ASP A 19 -14.10 5.69 5.79
CA ASP A 19 -13.74 6.61 6.85
C ASP A 19 -13.45 7.99 6.28
N LEU A 20 -14.16 9.01 6.77
CA LEU A 20 -14.05 10.38 6.25
C LEU A 20 -12.66 10.99 6.47
N GLN A 21 -11.99 10.62 7.55
CA GLN A 21 -10.66 11.11 7.84
C GLN A 21 -9.62 10.55 6.86
N VAL A 22 -9.76 9.28 6.50
CA VAL A 22 -8.90 8.63 5.49
C VAL A 22 -9.10 9.27 4.13
N ILE A 23 -10.36 9.47 3.72
CA ILE A 23 -10.69 10.15 2.47
C ILE A 23 -10.06 11.54 2.44
N ALA A 24 -10.25 12.33 3.50
CA ALA A 24 -9.74 13.70 3.58
C ALA A 24 -8.22 13.73 3.51
N TRP A 25 -7.54 12.81 4.19
CA TRP A 25 -6.08 12.72 4.13
C TRP A 25 -5.60 12.46 2.71
N PHE A 26 -6.21 11.48 2.05
CA PHE A 26 -5.82 11.06 0.70
C PHE A 26 -6.04 12.18 -0.33
N GLU A 27 -7.22 12.81 -0.29
CA GLU A 27 -7.58 13.87 -1.23
C GLU A 27 -6.75 15.14 -1.04
N ALA A 28 -6.25 15.39 0.17
CA ALA A 28 -5.46 16.58 0.46
C ALA A 28 -4.02 16.49 -0.08
N ARG A 29 -3.59 15.33 -0.57
CA ARG A 29 -2.22 15.14 -1.06
C ARG A 29 -2.16 15.30 -2.58
N PRO A 30 -1.09 15.93 -3.10
CA PRO A 30 -0.87 15.94 -4.55
C PRO A 30 -0.75 14.50 -5.06
N ARG A 31 -1.40 14.22 -6.18
CA ARG A 31 -1.38 12.88 -6.79
C ARG A 31 0.05 12.38 -7.01
N GLN A 32 0.95 13.28 -7.43
CA GLN A 32 2.35 12.96 -7.70
C GLN A 32 3.13 12.51 -6.47
N SER A 33 2.63 12.79 -5.26
CA SER A 33 3.29 12.37 -4.02
C SER A 33 2.87 10.97 -3.56
N LEU A 34 1.94 10.33 -4.25
CA LEU A 34 1.36 9.04 -3.86
C LEU A 34 1.85 7.93 -4.78
N PHE A 35 2.43 6.88 -4.21
CA PHE A 35 3.01 5.75 -4.92
C PHE A 35 2.39 4.44 -4.46
N LEU A 36 2.39 3.45 -5.34
CA LEU A 36 2.00 2.07 -5.03
C LEU A 36 3.15 1.11 -5.27
N SER A 37 3.10 -0.03 -4.59
CA SER A 37 3.90 -1.20 -4.92
C SER A 37 3.11 -2.15 -5.82
N VAL A 38 3.81 -2.85 -6.73
CA VAL A 38 3.21 -3.98 -7.47
C VAL A 38 2.64 -5.05 -6.52
N LEU A 39 3.22 -5.18 -5.32
CA LEU A 39 2.73 -6.12 -4.30
C LEU A 39 1.31 -5.79 -3.86
N THR A 40 1.00 -4.51 -3.75
CA THR A 40 -0.34 -4.04 -3.38
C THR A 40 -1.37 -4.43 -4.43
N LEU A 41 -1.02 -4.35 -5.71
CA LEU A 41 -1.90 -4.81 -6.78
C LEU A 41 -2.23 -6.30 -6.62
N GLY A 42 -1.23 -7.10 -6.29
CA GLY A 42 -1.43 -8.53 -6.03
C GLY A 42 -2.33 -8.81 -4.82
N GLU A 43 -2.14 -8.07 -3.73
CA GLU A 43 -2.98 -8.21 -2.53
C GLU A 43 -4.43 -7.83 -2.82
N ILE A 44 -4.66 -6.78 -3.57
CA ILE A 44 -6.00 -6.36 -3.97
C ILE A 44 -6.64 -7.44 -4.84
N ARG A 45 -5.91 -7.98 -5.83
CA ARG A 45 -6.42 -9.07 -6.68
C ARG A 45 -6.80 -10.30 -5.84
N LYS A 46 -5.98 -10.66 -4.87
CA LYS A 46 -6.30 -11.76 -3.95
C LYS A 46 -7.63 -11.54 -3.24
N GLY A 47 -7.85 -10.33 -2.72
CA GLY A 47 -9.11 -10.00 -2.06
C GLY A 47 -10.31 -10.08 -3.00
N ILE A 48 -10.16 -9.57 -4.21
CA ILE A 48 -11.23 -9.61 -5.24
C ILE A 48 -11.53 -11.05 -5.65
N ALA A 49 -10.49 -11.86 -5.86
CA ALA A 49 -10.66 -13.25 -6.28
C ALA A 49 -11.41 -14.11 -5.26
N LYS A 50 -11.37 -13.71 -3.98
CA LYS A 50 -12.09 -14.41 -2.90
C LYS A 50 -13.56 -14.01 -2.79
N LEU A 51 -13.97 -12.94 -3.45
CA LEU A 51 -15.38 -12.49 -3.40
C LEU A 51 -16.27 -13.42 -4.23
N PRO A 52 -17.55 -13.55 -3.83
CA PRO A 52 -18.51 -14.26 -4.67
C PRO A 52 -18.66 -13.54 -6.02
N ALA A 53 -18.92 -14.30 -7.08
CA ALA A 53 -19.22 -13.73 -8.39
C ALA A 53 -20.44 -12.82 -8.29
N GLY A 54 -20.35 -11.63 -8.89
CA GLY A 54 -21.44 -10.66 -8.86
C GLY A 54 -20.95 -9.24 -9.16
N ALA A 55 -21.88 -8.30 -9.00
CA ALA A 55 -21.64 -6.90 -9.35
C ALA A 55 -20.49 -6.27 -8.54
N ARG A 56 -20.41 -6.59 -7.25
CA ARG A 56 -19.35 -6.00 -6.39
C ARG A 56 -17.97 -6.48 -6.81
N GLN A 57 -17.82 -7.77 -7.08
CA GLN A 57 -16.56 -8.33 -7.56
C GLN A 57 -16.14 -7.66 -8.87
N GLN A 58 -17.08 -7.51 -9.80
CA GLN A 58 -16.81 -6.89 -11.09
C GLN A 58 -16.42 -5.42 -10.95
N GLN A 59 -17.10 -4.67 -10.08
CA GLN A 59 -16.78 -3.26 -9.83
C GLN A 59 -15.35 -3.10 -9.30
N LEU A 60 -14.94 -3.96 -8.36
CA LEU A 60 -13.59 -3.91 -7.80
C LEU A 60 -12.54 -4.37 -8.81
N ALA A 61 -12.86 -5.36 -9.65
CA ALA A 61 -11.99 -5.79 -10.73
C ALA A 61 -11.76 -4.66 -11.74
N ASP A 62 -12.81 -3.95 -12.13
CA ASP A 62 -12.71 -2.81 -13.05
C ASP A 62 -11.86 -1.68 -12.43
N TRP A 63 -12.08 -1.40 -11.15
CA TRP A 63 -11.26 -0.40 -10.44
C TRP A 63 -9.79 -0.79 -10.43
N LEU A 64 -9.47 -2.04 -10.10
CA LEU A 64 -8.08 -2.53 -10.08
C LEU A 64 -7.43 -2.48 -11.47
N GLU A 65 -8.18 -2.85 -12.52
CA GLU A 65 -7.64 -2.99 -13.87
C GLU A 65 -7.58 -1.69 -14.65
N MET A 66 -8.47 -0.74 -14.35
CA MET A 66 -8.62 0.50 -15.12
C MET A 66 -8.29 1.75 -14.32
N GLU A 67 -8.97 1.96 -13.20
CA GLU A 67 -8.87 3.23 -12.47
C GLU A 67 -7.57 3.35 -11.69
N LEU A 68 -7.18 2.30 -10.99
CA LEU A 68 -6.00 2.34 -10.13
C LEU A 68 -4.71 2.54 -10.93
N PRO A 69 -4.45 1.78 -12.02
CA PRO A 69 -3.26 2.01 -12.82
C PRO A 69 -3.24 3.40 -13.48
N ASN A 70 -4.40 3.91 -13.86
CA ASN A 70 -4.49 5.25 -14.45
C ASN A 70 -4.18 6.33 -13.42
N TYR A 71 -4.73 6.20 -12.21
CA TYR A 71 -4.46 7.16 -11.14
C TYR A 71 -2.96 7.19 -10.78
N PHE A 72 -2.33 6.03 -10.68
CA PHE A 72 -0.92 5.90 -10.29
C PHE A 72 0.04 5.75 -11.48
N LEU A 73 -0.36 6.23 -12.65
CA LEU A 73 0.46 6.11 -13.87
C LEU A 73 1.87 6.66 -13.64
N GLY A 74 2.88 5.82 -13.87
CA GLY A 74 4.28 6.17 -13.63
C GLY A 74 4.71 6.09 -12.17
N ARG A 75 3.82 5.69 -11.26
CA ARG A 75 4.08 5.69 -9.81
C ARG A 75 3.75 4.34 -9.15
N VAL A 76 3.69 3.28 -9.93
CA VAL A 76 3.63 1.90 -9.42
C VAL A 76 5.05 1.36 -9.41
N LEU A 77 5.58 1.11 -8.22
CA LEU A 77 6.97 0.71 -8.03
C LEU A 77 7.13 -0.80 -8.12
N PRO A 78 8.11 -1.28 -8.91
CA PRO A 78 8.42 -2.70 -8.95
C PRO A 78 9.15 -3.12 -7.67
N PHE A 79 9.13 -4.42 -7.38
CA PHE A 79 9.99 -5.00 -6.35
C PHE A 79 11.26 -5.50 -7.05
N ASP A 80 12.22 -4.60 -7.21
CA ASP A 80 13.45 -4.84 -7.96
C ASP A 80 14.59 -5.38 -7.08
N ALA A 81 15.79 -5.52 -7.67
CA ALA A 81 16.93 -6.07 -6.96
C ALA A 81 17.33 -5.22 -5.75
N ALA A 82 17.24 -3.89 -5.84
CA ALA A 82 17.56 -3.01 -4.73
C ALA A 82 16.56 -3.18 -3.57
N CYS A 83 15.28 -3.31 -3.89
CA CYS A 83 14.25 -3.60 -2.90
C CYS A 83 14.48 -4.98 -2.27
N ALA A 84 14.84 -5.97 -3.05
CA ALA A 84 15.11 -7.33 -2.57
C ALA A 84 16.30 -7.36 -1.61
N ASP A 85 17.38 -6.63 -1.92
CA ASP A 85 18.52 -6.53 -1.02
C ASP A 85 18.12 -5.90 0.32
N ARG A 86 17.38 -4.82 0.29
CA ARG A 86 16.86 -4.16 1.49
C ARG A 86 15.95 -5.08 2.29
N TRP A 87 15.09 -5.81 1.61
CA TRP A 87 14.20 -6.80 2.22
C TRP A 87 14.99 -7.89 2.94
N GLY A 88 16.04 -8.42 2.31
CA GLY A 88 16.92 -9.42 2.95
C GLY A 88 17.54 -8.89 4.24
N ARG A 89 17.97 -7.63 4.26
CA ARG A 89 18.52 -6.98 5.47
C ARG A 89 17.48 -6.87 6.58
N LEU A 90 16.23 -6.55 6.24
CA LEU A 90 15.14 -6.50 7.21
C LEU A 90 14.84 -7.87 7.81
N LEU A 91 14.85 -8.92 6.97
CA LEU A 91 14.61 -10.29 7.43
C LEU A 91 15.70 -10.80 8.38
N ALA A 92 16.90 -10.22 8.34
CA ALA A 92 17.99 -10.58 9.23
C ALA A 92 17.81 -10.02 10.66
N LEU A 93 16.84 -9.13 10.87
CA LEU A 93 16.51 -8.62 12.19
C LEU A 93 15.91 -9.74 13.05
N SER A 94 16.03 -9.60 14.36
CA SER A 94 15.68 -10.68 15.29
C SER A 94 14.19 -10.93 15.45
N ARG A 95 13.31 -10.08 14.93
CA ARG A 95 11.87 -10.26 15.06
C ARG A 95 11.24 -10.83 13.78
N PRO A 96 10.22 -11.68 13.91
CA PRO A 96 9.48 -12.17 12.75
C PRO A 96 8.71 -11.04 12.08
N LEU A 97 8.71 -11.05 10.74
CA LEU A 97 7.95 -10.09 9.93
C LEU A 97 7.12 -10.87 8.90
N PRO A 98 5.84 -10.53 8.70
CA PRO A 98 5.10 -11.03 7.54
C PRO A 98 5.83 -10.66 6.26
N ALA A 99 5.88 -11.59 5.30
CA ALA A 99 6.70 -11.42 4.10
C ALA A 99 6.34 -10.16 3.31
N VAL A 100 5.05 -9.94 3.08
CA VAL A 100 4.60 -8.78 2.29
C VAL A 100 4.85 -7.47 3.03
N ASP A 101 4.63 -7.43 4.35
CA ASP A 101 4.91 -6.24 5.16
C ASP A 101 6.39 -5.88 5.08
N ALA A 102 7.28 -6.87 5.19
CA ALA A 102 8.72 -6.64 5.06
C ALA A 102 9.09 -6.13 3.67
N MET A 103 8.45 -6.64 2.62
CA MET A 103 8.67 -6.17 1.25
C MET A 103 8.20 -4.73 1.06
N LEU A 104 7.06 -4.36 1.63
CA LEU A 104 6.56 -2.97 1.57
C LEU A 104 7.49 -2.02 2.32
N ALA A 105 7.94 -2.41 3.52
CA ALA A 105 8.90 -1.61 4.29
C ALA A 105 10.21 -1.42 3.51
N ALA A 106 10.70 -2.48 2.88
CA ALA A 106 11.91 -2.42 2.06
C ALA A 106 11.74 -1.45 0.88
N THR A 107 10.59 -1.49 0.22
CA THR A 107 10.29 -0.59 -0.91
C THR A 107 10.25 0.87 -0.44
N ALA A 108 9.58 1.13 0.67
CA ALA A 108 9.49 2.48 1.24
C ALA A 108 10.88 3.01 1.61
N LEU A 109 11.71 2.19 2.25
CA LEU A 109 13.08 2.57 2.61
C LEU A 109 13.94 2.84 1.39
N GLN A 110 13.84 1.99 0.36
CA GLN A 110 14.64 2.11 -0.85
C GLN A 110 14.33 3.40 -1.62
N HIS A 111 13.08 3.84 -1.61
CA HIS A 111 12.63 5.02 -2.33
C HIS A 111 12.42 6.25 -1.43
N ASP A 112 12.82 6.17 -0.17
CA ASP A 112 12.67 7.25 0.81
C ASP A 112 11.22 7.75 0.90
N LEU A 113 10.30 6.81 1.03
CA LEU A 113 8.87 7.09 1.13
C LEU A 113 8.37 6.87 2.56
N THR A 114 7.37 7.65 2.96
CA THR A 114 6.60 7.39 4.17
C THR A 114 5.57 6.31 3.86
N LEU A 115 5.56 5.23 4.63
CA LEU A 115 4.58 4.16 4.48
C LEU A 115 3.27 4.57 5.17
N VAL A 116 2.20 4.63 4.39
CA VAL A 116 0.86 5.01 4.87
C VAL A 116 0.07 3.74 5.08
N THR A 117 -0.21 3.42 6.35
CA THR A 117 -0.84 2.17 6.73
C THR A 117 -1.64 2.34 8.03
N ARG A 118 -2.69 1.53 8.19
CA ARG A 118 -3.41 1.46 9.47
C ARG A 118 -2.59 0.75 10.53
N ASN A 119 -1.76 -0.22 10.15
CA ASN A 119 -1.07 -1.14 11.04
C ASN A 119 0.35 -0.66 11.35
N THR A 120 0.51 0.60 11.76
CA THR A 120 1.84 1.19 12.01
C THR A 120 2.66 0.40 13.03
N LYS A 121 2.01 -0.20 14.04
CA LYS A 121 2.70 -0.99 15.07
C LYS A 121 3.47 -2.18 14.50
N ASP A 122 3.04 -2.72 13.36
CA ASP A 122 3.68 -3.87 12.73
C ASP A 122 5.02 -3.49 12.08
N PHE A 123 5.26 -2.20 11.88
CA PHE A 123 6.44 -1.67 11.19
C PHE A 123 7.39 -0.91 12.13
N VAL A 124 7.06 -0.80 13.41
CA VAL A 124 7.91 -0.07 14.38
C VAL A 124 9.27 -0.76 14.51
N GLY A 125 10.34 0.03 14.53
CA GLY A 125 11.69 -0.47 14.68
C GLY A 125 12.38 -0.88 13.39
N LEU A 126 11.72 -0.71 12.22
CA LEU A 126 12.31 -1.05 10.93
C LEU A 126 13.01 0.13 10.25
N GLY A 127 12.97 1.32 10.85
CA GLY A 127 13.60 2.52 10.28
C GLY A 127 12.76 3.22 9.20
N VAL A 128 11.59 2.71 8.87
CA VAL A 128 10.69 3.33 7.90
C VAL A 128 9.82 4.38 8.58
N GLN A 129 9.61 5.51 7.91
CA GLN A 129 8.66 6.51 8.39
C GLN A 129 7.23 6.03 8.14
N LEU A 130 6.37 6.24 9.14
CA LEU A 130 5.01 5.70 9.15
C LEU A 130 4.00 6.81 9.33
N LEU A 131 2.83 6.64 8.71
CA LEU A 131 1.69 7.53 8.88
C LEU A 131 0.41 6.69 8.88
N ASN A 132 -0.44 6.88 9.89
CA ASN A 132 -1.75 6.25 9.95
C ASN A 132 -2.83 7.29 9.62
N PRO A 133 -3.49 7.22 8.45
CA PRO A 133 -4.47 8.23 8.06
C PRO A 133 -5.78 8.16 8.85
N TRP A 134 -5.99 7.09 9.64
CA TRP A 134 -7.13 7.02 10.57
C TRP A 134 -6.89 7.82 11.86
N ALA A 135 -5.63 8.17 12.14
CA ALA A 135 -5.22 8.77 13.41
C ALA A 135 -4.54 10.14 13.26
N VAL A 136 -4.71 10.80 12.13
CA VAL A 136 -4.14 12.12 11.91
C VAL A 136 -5.08 13.24 12.29
#